data_4c34bf94b4e524d21805224ff3da28ef
#
_entry.id   4c34bf94b4e524d21805224ff3da28ef
#
_cell.length_a   1.000
_cell.length_b   1.000
_cell.length_c   1.000
_cell.angle_alpha   90.00
_cell.angle_beta   90.00
_cell.angle_gamma   90.00
#
_symmetry.space_group_name_H-M   'P 1'
#
loop_
_entity.id
_entity.type
_entity.pdbx_description
1 polymer ?
#
loop_
_entity_poly.entity_id
_entity_poly.type
_entity_poly.pdbx_seq_one_letter_code
_entity_poly.pdbx_strand_id
1 'polypeptide(L)'
;MRWWNQFPPGLRNVTRLRLLASIGAGGVIFMTPLIFHAIDFSASQVGSGLAVSALIGTAVRLLSGSLLDRGLRCSWPVRGTTVLAVLADLTLYQADTYGGYLLGQLLLGTAAGLYWPAIELAVPLSCGNVPSGRGYALVRSADALGIGLGALLGSFAALVGQLRLVYGVEAFCMTAVLILISLHPLEDSRTRPGRDSAKQTERESESSGLRWLGPLLPVLAVSVIATGILALQQSALPLDLVQGGLQRPALSESQSSGLIALQLSLLVILQWPVGRWLADRSVMFGLSVSVAGFSVGSVLLALSSLSDHGLHFVLAALMPMALAQAAFLPTATEAVIEETPPGHRGLAMALFSQCFAISAMAAPLIGGALLDRQGHGLLLW
;
A
#
# COMPACT_ATOMS: atom_id res chain seq x y z
N MET A 1 21.75 19.11 3.83
CA MET A 1 20.83 19.81 4.76
C MET A 1 20.07 21.00 4.15
N ARG A 2 20.64 21.75 3.18
CA ARG A 2 19.94 22.91 2.56
C ARG A 2 18.63 22.55 1.83
N TRP A 3 18.54 21.39 1.16
CA TRP A 3 17.35 20.94 0.42
C TRP A 3 16.15 20.67 1.35
N TRP A 4 16.37 20.00 2.49
CA TRP A 4 15.33 19.70 3.48
C TRP A 4 14.69 20.95 4.09
N ASN A 5 15.49 22.00 4.28
CA ASN A 5 15.03 23.26 4.88
C ASN A 5 14.17 24.12 3.93
N GLN A 6 14.04 23.73 2.65
CA GLN A 6 13.14 24.40 1.70
C GLN A 6 11.66 24.10 1.99
N PHE A 7 11.38 23.02 2.72
CA PHE A 7 10.01 22.63 3.04
C PHE A 7 9.55 23.22 4.37
N PRO A 8 8.25 23.60 4.46
CA PRO A 8 7.67 24.11 5.70
C PRO A 8 7.83 23.13 6.88
N PRO A 9 7.93 23.62 8.12
CA PRO A 9 8.07 22.76 9.29
C PRO A 9 6.95 21.72 9.44
N GLY A 10 5.70 22.11 9.17
CA GLY A 10 4.54 21.21 9.18
C GLY A 10 4.71 20.06 8.20
N LEU A 11 5.08 20.34 6.94
CA LEU A 11 5.28 19.32 5.92
C LEU A 11 6.46 18.38 6.27
N ARG A 12 7.53 18.92 6.84
CA ARG A 12 8.65 18.09 7.35
C ARG A 12 8.19 17.14 8.47
N ASN A 13 7.29 17.63 9.34
CA ASN A 13 6.73 16.81 10.41
C ASN A 13 5.84 15.68 9.84
N VAL A 14 4.91 15.99 8.94
CA VAL A 14 4.10 14.97 8.23
C VAL A 14 4.98 13.92 7.56
N THR A 15 6.06 14.36 6.88
CA THR A 15 7.00 13.46 6.19
C THR A 15 7.73 12.52 7.17
N ARG A 16 8.15 13.01 8.33
CA ARG A 16 8.78 12.20 9.39
C ARG A 16 7.81 11.18 9.97
N LEU A 17 6.58 11.60 10.28
CA LEU A 17 5.52 10.71 10.77
C LEU A 17 5.26 9.59 9.75
N ARG A 18 5.17 9.95 8.47
CA ARG A 18 4.95 9.00 7.38
C ARG A 18 6.12 8.01 7.26
N LEU A 19 7.36 8.48 7.27
CA LEU A 19 8.54 7.63 7.20
C LEU A 19 8.57 6.60 8.34
N LEU A 20 8.37 7.06 9.58
CA LEU A 20 8.36 6.16 10.75
C LEU A 20 7.24 5.13 10.67
N ALA A 21 6.02 5.55 10.36
CA ALA A 21 4.89 4.64 10.22
C ALA A 21 5.13 3.60 9.11
N SER A 22 5.73 4.02 8.00
CA SER A 22 6.02 3.13 6.86
C SER A 22 7.17 2.16 7.14
N ILE A 23 8.16 2.52 7.97
CA ILE A 23 9.20 1.59 8.43
C ILE A 23 8.56 0.45 9.24
N GLY A 24 7.66 0.75 10.17
CA GLY A 24 6.93 -0.26 10.92
C GLY A 24 6.11 -1.16 9.99
N ALA A 25 5.20 -0.56 9.23
CA ALA A 25 4.27 -1.27 8.35
C ALA A 25 4.99 -2.14 7.29
N GLY A 26 6.16 -1.72 6.77
CA GLY A 26 6.87 -2.44 5.72
C GLY A 26 7.28 -3.85 6.14
N GLY A 27 7.73 -4.06 7.38
CA GLY A 27 8.01 -5.39 7.90
C GLY A 27 6.73 -6.22 8.06
N VAL A 28 5.71 -5.65 8.68
CA VAL A 28 4.46 -6.36 9.00
C VAL A 28 3.71 -6.78 7.73
N ILE A 29 3.58 -5.90 6.73
CA ILE A 29 2.85 -6.18 5.49
C ILE A 29 3.39 -7.45 4.79
N PHE A 30 4.70 -7.60 4.68
CA PHE A 30 5.31 -8.70 3.92
C PHE A 30 5.64 -9.92 4.77
N MET A 31 5.85 -9.78 6.08
CA MET A 31 6.24 -10.91 6.92
C MET A 31 5.05 -11.59 7.60
N THR A 32 3.92 -10.90 7.79
CA THR A 32 2.71 -11.51 8.40
C THR A 32 2.28 -12.81 7.73
N PRO A 33 2.21 -12.92 6.39
CA PRO A 33 1.88 -14.20 5.76
C PRO A 33 2.85 -15.33 6.12
N LEU A 34 4.16 -15.04 6.17
CA LEU A 34 5.19 -16.02 6.52
C LEU A 34 5.10 -16.44 8.00
N ILE A 35 4.87 -15.47 8.90
CA ILE A 35 4.76 -15.74 10.34
C ILE A 35 3.64 -16.74 10.65
N PHE A 36 2.46 -16.53 10.06
CA PHE A 36 1.32 -17.39 10.34
C PHE A 36 1.36 -18.71 9.55
N HIS A 37 2.00 -18.73 8.39
CA HIS A 37 2.28 -19.97 7.68
C HIS A 37 3.29 -20.86 8.47
N ALA A 38 4.28 -20.27 9.11
CA ALA A 38 5.27 -20.99 9.94
C ALA A 38 4.67 -21.66 11.19
N ILE A 39 3.46 -21.30 11.59
CA ILE A 39 2.70 -21.93 12.68
C ILE A 39 1.49 -22.71 12.15
N ASP A 40 1.61 -23.28 10.94
CA ASP A 40 0.66 -24.19 10.30
C ASP A 40 -0.69 -23.58 9.90
N PHE A 41 -0.78 -22.25 9.72
CA PHE A 41 -1.99 -21.68 9.14
C PHE A 41 -2.01 -21.93 7.62
N SER A 42 -3.18 -22.31 7.10
CA SER A 42 -3.36 -22.44 5.66
C SER A 42 -3.29 -21.07 4.97
N ALA A 43 -2.96 -21.05 3.69
CA ALA A 43 -2.94 -19.83 2.89
C ALA A 43 -4.32 -19.13 2.87
N SER A 44 -5.42 -19.90 2.89
CA SER A 44 -6.78 -19.36 3.01
C SER A 44 -7.04 -18.70 4.36
N GLN A 45 -6.53 -19.27 5.46
CA GLN A 45 -6.66 -18.65 6.78
C GLN A 45 -5.89 -17.33 6.86
N VAL A 46 -4.67 -17.31 6.33
CA VAL A 46 -3.87 -16.07 6.25
C VAL A 46 -4.58 -15.04 5.37
N GLY A 47 -5.01 -15.45 4.17
CA GLY A 47 -5.69 -14.57 3.22
C GLY A 47 -7.00 -14.00 3.75
N SER A 48 -7.80 -14.81 4.47
CA SER A 48 -9.06 -14.34 5.07
C SER A 48 -8.85 -13.29 6.16
N GLY A 49 -7.82 -13.44 7.00
CA GLY A 49 -7.48 -12.40 7.98
C GLY A 49 -7.04 -11.09 7.33
N LEU A 50 -6.21 -11.13 6.30
CA LEU A 50 -5.81 -9.95 5.54
C LEU A 50 -7.02 -9.27 4.86
N ALA A 51 -7.94 -10.06 4.32
CA ALA A 51 -9.17 -9.55 3.72
C ALA A 51 -10.09 -8.88 4.74
N VAL A 52 -10.22 -9.46 5.94
CA VAL A 52 -10.96 -8.86 7.06
C VAL A 52 -10.32 -7.53 7.47
N SER A 53 -9.00 -7.47 7.57
CA SER A 53 -8.26 -6.22 7.83
C SER A 53 -8.58 -5.14 6.79
N ALA A 54 -8.55 -5.51 5.50
CA ALA A 54 -8.85 -4.59 4.40
C ALA A 54 -10.31 -4.10 4.42
N LEU A 55 -11.26 -4.98 4.72
CA LEU A 55 -12.69 -4.66 4.81
C LEU A 55 -12.96 -3.66 5.92
N ILE A 56 -12.49 -3.96 7.13
CA ILE A 56 -12.64 -3.08 8.29
C ILE A 56 -11.91 -1.76 8.05
N GLY A 57 -10.69 -1.81 7.52
CA GLY A 57 -9.92 -0.62 7.16
C GLY A 57 -10.66 0.29 6.19
N THR A 58 -11.37 -0.28 5.20
CA THR A 58 -12.19 0.49 4.25
C THR A 58 -13.39 1.14 4.94
N ALA A 59 -14.11 0.41 5.78
CA ALA A 59 -15.25 0.95 6.53
C ALA A 59 -14.83 2.08 7.47
N VAL A 60 -13.76 1.88 8.24
CA VAL A 60 -13.23 2.88 9.17
C VAL A 60 -12.65 4.08 8.42
N ARG A 61 -12.07 3.89 7.23
CA ARG A 61 -11.58 4.98 6.37
C ARG A 61 -12.70 5.92 5.95
N LEU A 62 -13.85 5.39 5.54
CA LEU A 62 -15.03 6.20 5.20
C LEU A 62 -15.54 6.98 6.40
N LEU A 63 -15.62 6.32 7.56
CA LEU A 63 -16.02 6.97 8.81
C LEU A 63 -15.03 8.06 9.22
N SER A 64 -13.75 7.76 9.22
CA SER A 64 -12.68 8.73 9.56
C SER A 64 -12.69 9.93 8.61
N GLY A 65 -12.85 9.70 7.31
CA GLY A 65 -12.98 10.78 6.32
C GLY A 65 -14.16 11.70 6.63
N SER A 66 -15.34 11.14 6.90
CA SER A 66 -16.53 11.93 7.24
C SER A 66 -16.38 12.74 8.54
N LEU A 67 -15.67 12.20 9.54
CA LEU A 67 -15.38 12.93 10.78
C LEU A 67 -14.36 14.06 10.54
N LEU A 68 -13.37 13.84 9.70
CA LEU A 68 -12.42 14.88 9.29
C LEU A 68 -13.14 16.02 8.55
N ASP A 69 -14.08 15.71 7.65
CA ASP A 69 -14.89 16.72 6.95
C ASP A 69 -15.76 17.55 7.91
N ARG A 70 -16.21 16.94 9.02
CA ARG A 70 -16.95 17.64 10.10
C ARG A 70 -16.06 18.47 11.01
N GLY A 71 -14.75 18.50 10.80
CA GLY A 71 -13.81 19.35 11.54
C GLY A 71 -12.99 18.64 12.60
N LEU A 72 -12.96 17.29 12.63
CA LEU A 72 -12.05 16.55 13.50
C LEU A 72 -10.60 16.86 13.09
N ARG A 73 -9.75 17.20 14.07
CA ARG A 73 -8.32 17.49 13.82
C ARG A 73 -7.57 16.25 13.36
N CYS A 74 -6.73 16.36 12.33
CA CYS A 74 -5.95 15.23 11.77
C CYS A 74 -5.09 14.52 12.82
N SER A 75 -4.65 15.21 13.87
CA SER A 75 -3.85 14.62 14.95
C SER A 75 -4.59 13.54 15.75
N TRP A 76 -5.93 13.62 15.88
CA TRP A 76 -6.68 12.67 16.69
C TRP A 76 -6.76 11.27 16.06
N PRO A 77 -7.17 11.10 14.80
CA PRO A 77 -7.15 9.79 14.15
C PRO A 77 -5.74 9.18 14.12
N VAL A 78 -4.69 10.00 13.89
CA VAL A 78 -3.31 9.49 13.89
C VAL A 78 -2.89 8.99 15.28
N ARG A 79 -3.25 9.69 16.36
CA ARG A 79 -3.02 9.18 17.73
C ARG A 79 -3.80 7.89 18.02
N GLY A 80 -5.06 7.83 17.60
CA GLY A 80 -5.88 6.61 17.71
C GLY A 80 -5.25 5.44 16.96
N THR A 81 -4.74 5.69 15.76
CA THR A 81 -3.99 4.71 14.96
C THR A 81 -2.79 4.15 15.73
N THR A 82 -1.95 5.01 16.32
CA THR A 82 -0.72 4.52 16.99
C THR A 82 -1.04 3.62 18.18
N VAL A 83 -2.06 3.93 18.96
CA VAL A 83 -2.50 3.09 20.08
C VAL A 83 -3.05 1.75 19.56
N LEU A 84 -3.93 1.79 18.55
CA LEU A 84 -4.52 0.58 17.98
C LEU A 84 -3.48 -0.31 17.28
N ALA A 85 -2.50 0.28 16.58
CA ALA A 85 -1.43 -0.47 15.95
C ALA A 85 -0.55 -1.18 16.99
N VAL A 86 -0.14 -0.49 18.07
CA VAL A 86 0.62 -1.14 19.15
C VAL A 86 -0.17 -2.28 19.80
N LEU A 87 -1.48 -2.12 20.02
CA LEU A 87 -2.33 -3.19 20.53
C LEU A 87 -2.45 -4.35 19.53
N ALA A 88 -2.56 -4.05 18.22
CA ALA A 88 -2.57 -5.05 17.17
C ALA A 88 -1.25 -5.84 17.14
N ASP A 89 -0.12 -5.14 17.19
CA ASP A 89 1.22 -5.74 17.20
C ASP A 89 1.42 -6.67 18.40
N LEU A 90 1.03 -6.23 19.59
CA LEU A 90 1.10 -7.07 20.80
C LEU A 90 0.21 -8.32 20.67
N THR A 91 -0.99 -8.15 20.07
CA THR A 91 -1.91 -9.27 19.84
C THR A 91 -1.33 -10.24 18.80
N LEU A 92 -0.80 -9.75 17.66
CA LEU A 92 -0.20 -10.57 16.60
C LEU A 92 1.10 -11.24 17.06
N TYR A 93 1.90 -10.55 17.87
CA TYR A 93 3.12 -11.12 18.45
C TYR A 93 2.86 -12.36 19.28
N GLN A 94 1.74 -12.37 20.03
CA GLN A 94 1.33 -13.48 20.91
C GLN A 94 0.34 -14.45 20.27
N ALA A 95 -0.10 -14.18 19.04
CA ALA A 95 -1.15 -14.95 18.39
C ALA A 95 -0.61 -16.32 17.91
N ASP A 96 -1.10 -17.40 18.53
CA ASP A 96 -0.87 -18.79 18.12
C ASP A 96 -2.19 -19.45 17.66
N THR A 97 -3.31 -18.73 17.73
CA THR A 97 -4.63 -19.20 17.33
C THR A 97 -5.20 -18.32 16.23
N TYR A 98 -6.07 -18.91 15.40
CA TYR A 98 -6.75 -18.15 14.35
C TYR A 98 -7.60 -16.99 14.88
N GLY A 99 -8.22 -17.16 16.06
CA GLY A 99 -8.97 -16.08 16.71
C GLY A 99 -8.07 -14.90 17.12
N GLY A 100 -6.88 -15.17 17.66
CA GLY A 100 -5.89 -14.15 17.99
C GLY A 100 -5.38 -13.42 16.74
N TYR A 101 -5.10 -14.17 15.68
CA TYR A 101 -4.74 -13.60 14.38
C TYR A 101 -5.83 -12.67 13.82
N LEU A 102 -7.09 -13.13 13.79
CA LEU A 102 -8.21 -12.30 13.33
C LEU A 102 -8.38 -11.03 14.17
N LEU A 103 -8.26 -11.12 15.50
CA LEU A 103 -8.35 -9.96 16.37
C LEU A 103 -7.25 -8.95 16.06
N GLY A 104 -6.01 -9.41 15.89
CA GLY A 104 -4.89 -8.57 15.50
C GLY A 104 -5.13 -7.90 14.13
N GLN A 105 -5.64 -8.63 13.14
CA GLN A 105 -5.98 -8.09 11.83
C GLN A 105 -7.13 -7.07 11.87
N LEU A 106 -8.14 -7.28 12.72
CA LEU A 106 -9.21 -6.30 12.95
C LEU A 106 -8.68 -4.99 13.53
N LEU A 107 -7.80 -5.08 14.53
CA LEU A 107 -7.17 -3.91 15.15
C LEU A 107 -6.28 -3.17 14.14
N LEU A 108 -5.47 -3.89 13.36
CA LEU A 108 -4.58 -3.32 12.36
C LEU A 108 -5.35 -2.66 11.22
N GLY A 109 -6.41 -3.30 10.72
CA GLY A 109 -7.31 -2.73 9.73
C GLY A 109 -7.99 -1.44 10.23
N THR A 110 -8.45 -1.44 11.48
CA THR A 110 -9.04 -0.25 12.12
C THR A 110 -8.00 0.88 12.22
N ALA A 111 -6.79 0.57 12.65
CA ALA A 111 -5.68 1.52 12.72
C ALA A 111 -5.37 2.14 11.36
N ALA A 112 -5.24 1.32 10.32
CA ALA A 112 -4.99 1.78 8.95
C ALA A 112 -6.15 2.65 8.41
N GLY A 113 -7.39 2.29 8.71
CA GLY A 113 -8.58 3.06 8.34
C GLY A 113 -8.62 4.47 8.94
N LEU A 114 -8.16 4.63 10.17
CA LEU A 114 -8.03 5.94 10.82
C LEU A 114 -6.85 6.74 10.25
N TYR A 115 -5.73 6.08 9.96
CA TYR A 115 -4.49 6.71 9.57
C TYR A 115 -4.56 7.41 8.21
N TRP A 116 -4.99 6.66 7.19
CA TRP A 116 -4.86 7.10 5.82
C TRP A 116 -5.56 8.43 5.50
N PRO A 117 -6.84 8.65 5.82
CA PRO A 117 -7.48 9.93 5.52
C PRO A 117 -6.85 11.10 6.25
N ALA A 118 -6.42 10.88 7.51
CA ALA A 118 -5.88 11.94 8.34
C ALA A 118 -4.50 12.40 7.86
N ILE A 119 -3.61 11.45 7.52
CA ILE A 119 -2.25 11.79 7.07
C ILE A 119 -2.25 12.37 5.64
N GLU A 120 -3.12 11.87 4.76
CA GLU A 120 -3.26 12.40 3.40
C GLU A 120 -3.82 13.82 3.42
N LEU A 121 -4.82 14.11 4.26
CA LEU A 121 -5.36 15.46 4.44
C LEU A 121 -4.34 16.41 5.07
N ALA A 122 -3.49 15.92 5.97
CA ALA A 122 -2.46 16.73 6.62
C ALA A 122 -1.41 17.25 5.63
N VAL A 123 -1.17 16.58 4.49
CA VAL A 123 -0.17 17.00 3.48
C VAL A 123 -0.49 18.39 2.93
N PRO A 124 -1.63 18.63 2.25
CA PRO A 124 -1.92 19.94 1.68
C PRO A 124 -2.07 21.02 2.75
N LEU A 125 -2.59 20.68 3.95
CA LEU A 125 -2.70 21.62 5.07
C LEU A 125 -1.35 22.11 5.59
N SER A 126 -0.30 21.31 5.42
CA SER A 126 1.05 21.59 5.90
C SER A 126 2.00 22.13 4.83
N CYS A 127 1.54 22.25 3.57
CA CYS A 127 2.38 22.71 2.45
C CYS A 127 2.71 24.22 2.47
N GLY A 128 1.91 25.06 3.15
CA GLY A 128 2.09 26.51 3.11
C GLY A 128 2.14 27.03 1.67
N ASN A 129 3.26 27.65 1.28
CA ASN A 129 3.46 28.18 -0.07
C ASN A 129 3.99 27.14 -1.08
N VAL A 130 4.26 25.93 -0.65
CA VAL A 130 4.73 24.84 -1.54
C VAL A 130 3.52 24.22 -2.25
N PRO A 131 3.56 24.01 -3.59
CA PRO A 131 2.50 23.31 -4.27
C PRO A 131 2.22 21.92 -3.66
N SER A 132 0.96 21.57 -3.46
CA SER A 132 0.55 20.31 -2.83
C SER A 132 1.12 19.07 -3.53
N GLY A 133 1.26 19.10 -4.86
CA GLY A 133 1.89 18.02 -5.63
C GLY A 133 3.35 17.76 -5.20
N ARG A 134 4.13 18.80 -4.89
CA ARG A 134 5.49 18.64 -4.33
C ARG A 134 5.46 18.09 -2.91
N GLY A 135 4.46 18.49 -2.12
CA GLY A 135 4.25 17.96 -0.78
C GLY A 135 3.96 16.46 -0.83
N TYR A 136 3.03 16.04 -1.69
CA TYR A 136 2.74 14.62 -1.90
C TYR A 136 3.95 13.83 -2.41
N ALA A 137 4.71 14.37 -3.37
CA ALA A 137 5.91 13.71 -3.87
C ALA A 137 6.93 13.44 -2.75
N LEU A 138 7.16 14.41 -1.85
CA LEU A 138 8.05 14.26 -0.71
C LEU A 138 7.55 13.17 0.25
N VAL A 139 6.26 13.21 0.63
CA VAL A 139 5.66 12.26 1.57
C VAL A 139 5.61 10.85 1.00
N ARG A 140 5.31 10.69 -0.30
CA ARG A 140 5.33 9.39 -0.99
C ARG A 140 6.73 8.81 -1.12
N SER A 141 7.76 9.66 -1.32
CA SER A 141 9.15 9.20 -1.32
C SER A 141 9.57 8.68 0.06
N ALA A 142 9.14 9.36 1.13
CA ALA A 142 9.37 8.90 2.51
C ALA A 142 8.63 7.58 2.80
N ASP A 143 7.41 7.43 2.27
CA ASP A 143 6.61 6.21 2.36
C ASP A 143 7.34 5.02 1.71
N ALA A 144 7.73 5.16 0.44
CA ALA A 144 8.43 4.11 -0.29
C ALA A 144 9.76 3.72 0.38
N LEU A 145 10.52 4.72 0.84
CA LEU A 145 11.76 4.49 1.60
C LEU A 145 11.49 3.74 2.90
N GLY A 146 10.46 4.16 3.63
CA GLY A 146 10.07 3.52 4.90
C GLY A 146 9.67 2.06 4.71
N ILE A 147 8.78 1.77 3.75
CA ILE A 147 8.35 0.41 3.43
C ILE A 147 9.57 -0.46 3.04
N GLY A 148 10.47 0.05 2.21
CA GLY A 148 11.68 -0.66 1.82
C GLY A 148 12.59 -0.99 3.01
N LEU A 149 12.83 -0.01 3.90
CA LEU A 149 13.59 -0.23 5.13
C LEU A 149 12.92 -1.22 6.08
N GLY A 150 11.59 -1.14 6.23
CA GLY A 150 10.82 -2.08 7.05
C GLY A 150 10.91 -3.51 6.52
N ALA A 151 10.82 -3.71 5.21
CA ALA A 151 10.98 -5.01 4.58
C ALA A 151 12.41 -5.58 4.74
N LEU A 152 13.44 -4.73 4.68
CA LEU A 152 14.83 -5.14 4.98
C LEU A 152 14.98 -5.57 6.44
N LEU A 153 14.37 -4.85 7.40
CA LEU A 153 14.34 -5.25 8.80
C LEU A 153 13.59 -6.57 8.98
N GLY A 154 12.49 -6.79 8.26
CA GLY A 154 11.76 -8.06 8.22
C GLY A 154 12.62 -9.20 7.69
N SER A 155 13.37 -8.97 6.61
CA SER A 155 14.32 -9.96 6.07
C SER A 155 15.43 -10.30 7.07
N PHE A 156 15.92 -9.30 7.79
CA PHE A 156 16.91 -9.53 8.85
C PHE A 156 16.29 -10.36 10.01
N ALA A 157 15.05 -10.06 10.40
CA ALA A 157 14.33 -10.85 11.41
C ALA A 157 14.16 -12.32 10.97
N ALA A 158 13.90 -12.55 9.69
CA ALA A 158 13.84 -13.90 9.10
C ALA A 158 15.20 -14.63 9.16
N LEU A 159 16.30 -13.92 8.87
CA LEU A 159 17.66 -14.48 8.92
C LEU A 159 18.04 -14.94 10.33
N VAL A 160 17.61 -14.22 11.37
CA VAL A 160 17.85 -14.60 12.77
C VAL A 160 16.81 -15.58 13.34
N GLY A 161 15.87 -16.05 12.49
CA GLY A 161 14.83 -17.01 12.88
C GLY A 161 13.76 -16.43 13.80
N GLN A 162 13.59 -15.10 13.83
CA GLN A 162 12.64 -14.43 14.72
C GLN A 162 11.72 -13.49 13.97
N LEU A 163 10.93 -14.04 13.04
CA LEU A 163 10.01 -13.28 12.18
C LEU A 163 9.08 -12.34 12.95
N ARG A 164 8.61 -12.74 14.14
CA ARG A 164 7.70 -11.93 14.97
C ARG A 164 8.30 -10.61 15.46
N LEU A 165 9.64 -10.43 15.39
CA LEU A 165 10.28 -9.15 15.72
C LEU A 165 9.74 -7.97 14.88
N VAL A 166 9.16 -8.21 13.72
CA VAL A 166 8.56 -7.14 12.88
C VAL A 166 7.45 -6.40 13.61
N TYR A 167 6.65 -7.09 14.41
CA TYR A 167 5.62 -6.48 15.27
C TYR A 167 6.24 -5.58 16.34
N GLY A 168 7.36 -6.01 16.92
CA GLY A 168 8.12 -5.18 17.87
C GLY A 168 8.68 -3.90 17.21
N VAL A 169 9.17 -4.02 15.97
CA VAL A 169 9.66 -2.87 15.19
C VAL A 169 8.50 -1.91 14.87
N GLU A 170 7.33 -2.41 14.45
CA GLU A 170 6.16 -1.57 14.19
C GLU A 170 5.67 -0.89 15.46
N ALA A 171 5.53 -1.62 16.57
CA ALA A 171 5.14 -1.05 17.87
C ALA A 171 6.09 0.06 18.33
N PHE A 172 7.42 -0.13 18.14
CA PHE A 172 8.42 0.91 18.43
C PHE A 172 8.24 2.13 17.53
N CYS A 173 8.09 1.93 16.21
CA CYS A 173 7.85 3.01 15.27
C CYS A 173 6.55 3.78 15.57
N MET A 174 5.46 3.07 15.88
CA MET A 174 4.17 3.68 16.21
C MET A 174 4.23 4.44 17.54
N THR A 175 4.98 3.95 18.52
CA THR A 175 5.25 4.69 19.76
C THR A 175 6.04 5.97 19.48
N ALA A 176 7.05 5.90 18.61
CA ALA A 176 7.80 7.09 18.19
C ALA A 176 6.91 8.10 17.45
N VAL A 177 5.99 7.62 16.59
CA VAL A 177 4.96 8.46 15.93
C VAL A 177 4.06 9.13 16.98
N LEU A 178 3.62 8.39 18.00
CA LEU A 178 2.77 8.93 19.08
C LEU A 178 3.48 10.03 19.85
N ILE A 179 4.75 9.84 20.19
CA ILE A 179 5.58 10.85 20.86
C ILE A 179 5.73 12.09 19.95
N LEU A 180 6.11 11.88 18.70
CA LEU A 180 6.36 12.97 17.76
C LEU A 180 5.10 13.81 17.50
N ILE A 181 3.92 13.18 17.31
CA ILE A 181 2.66 13.89 17.09
C ILE A 181 2.13 14.56 18.37
N SER A 182 2.54 14.08 19.53
CA SER A 182 2.20 14.69 20.81
C SER A 182 3.01 15.96 21.06
N LEU A 183 4.30 15.95 20.69
CA LEU A 183 5.20 17.11 20.78
C LEU A 183 4.93 18.13 19.66
N HIS A 184 4.63 17.67 18.46
CA HIS A 184 4.41 18.51 17.28
C HIS A 184 3.09 18.09 16.59
N PRO A 185 1.94 18.58 17.06
CA PRO A 185 0.65 18.28 16.45
C PRO A 185 0.62 18.69 14.99
N LEU A 186 -0.18 17.98 14.19
CA LEU A 186 -0.40 18.32 12.79
C LEU A 186 -1.12 19.67 12.66
N GLU A 187 -0.71 20.47 11.69
CA GLU A 187 -1.36 21.73 11.38
C GLU A 187 -2.78 21.48 10.86
N ASP A 188 -3.72 22.27 11.33
CA ASP A 188 -5.15 22.10 11.07
C ASP A 188 -5.80 23.42 10.61
N SER A 189 -5.02 24.27 9.93
CA SER A 189 -5.53 25.54 9.37
C SER A 189 -6.44 25.25 8.17
N ARG A 190 -7.70 24.90 8.45
CA ARG A 190 -8.73 24.77 7.44
C ARG A 190 -9.29 26.14 7.11
N THR A 191 -8.82 26.75 6.04
CA THR A 191 -9.59 27.79 5.35
C THR A 191 -10.84 27.11 4.81
N ARG A 192 -12.01 27.36 5.40
CA ARG A 192 -13.29 26.90 4.83
C ARG A 192 -13.34 27.38 3.37
N PRO A 193 -13.49 26.47 2.39
CA PRO A 193 -13.79 26.91 1.02
C PRO A 193 -15.00 27.82 1.11
N GLY A 194 -14.92 28.99 0.49
CA GLY A 194 -16.04 29.90 0.48
C GLY A 194 -17.28 29.18 -0.10
N ARG A 195 -18.42 29.40 0.51
CA ARG A 195 -19.72 28.78 0.15
C ARG A 195 -20.07 28.93 -1.34
N ASP A 196 -19.38 29.85 -2.02
CA ASP A 196 -19.58 30.16 -3.45
C ASP A 196 -18.81 29.19 -4.37
N SER A 197 -17.64 28.67 -3.97
CA SER A 197 -16.91 27.64 -4.71
C SER A 197 -17.64 26.29 -4.72
N ALA A 198 -18.27 25.91 -3.60
CA ALA A 198 -19.06 24.68 -3.51
C ALA A 198 -20.31 24.73 -4.40
N LYS A 199 -21.00 25.89 -4.47
CA LYS A 199 -22.18 26.07 -5.32
C LYS A 199 -21.88 26.10 -6.83
N GLN A 200 -20.70 26.58 -7.24
CA GLN A 200 -20.27 26.52 -8.64
C GLN A 200 -19.96 25.08 -9.06
N THR A 201 -19.29 24.31 -8.21
CA THR A 201 -18.98 22.89 -8.45
C THR A 201 -20.26 22.03 -8.52
N GLU A 202 -21.27 22.31 -7.68
CA GLU A 202 -22.56 21.61 -7.73
C GLU A 202 -23.35 21.88 -9.02
N ARG A 203 -23.36 23.13 -9.52
CA ARG A 203 -24.08 23.48 -10.76
C ARG A 203 -23.45 22.92 -12.04
N GLU A 204 -22.13 22.76 -12.07
CA GLU A 204 -21.42 22.13 -13.19
C GLU A 204 -21.56 20.60 -13.16
N SER A 205 -21.74 20.00 -11.98
CA SER A 205 -21.95 18.56 -11.76
C SER A 205 -23.32 18.07 -12.25
N GLU A 206 -24.38 18.87 -12.14
CA GLU A 206 -25.74 18.46 -12.50
C GLU A 206 -25.96 18.32 -14.02
N SER A 207 -25.09 18.89 -14.86
CA SER A 207 -25.35 18.97 -16.32
C SER A 207 -24.79 17.81 -17.16
N SER A 208 -23.93 16.94 -16.65
CA SER A 208 -23.24 15.95 -17.50
C SER A 208 -23.64 14.48 -17.30
N GLY A 209 -24.53 14.15 -16.38
CA GLY A 209 -24.97 12.78 -16.13
C GLY A 209 -23.79 11.81 -15.92
N LEU A 210 -24.00 10.50 -16.06
CA LEU A 210 -22.99 9.44 -15.88
C LEU A 210 -22.10 9.21 -17.14
N ARG A 211 -22.24 10.00 -18.20
CA ARG A 211 -21.51 9.80 -19.47
C ARG A 211 -19.99 9.92 -19.33
N TRP A 212 -19.51 10.74 -18.39
CA TRP A 212 -18.09 10.90 -18.12
C TRP A 212 -17.41 9.63 -17.53
N LEU A 213 -18.20 8.69 -16.99
CA LEU A 213 -17.68 7.40 -16.51
C LEU A 213 -17.20 6.50 -17.65
N GLY A 214 -17.77 6.62 -18.85
CA GLY A 214 -17.42 5.75 -19.99
C GLY A 214 -15.91 5.71 -20.28
N PRO A 215 -15.24 6.85 -20.53
CA PRO A 215 -13.80 6.92 -20.73
C PRO A 215 -12.97 6.46 -19.51
N LEU A 216 -13.49 6.66 -18.31
CA LEU A 216 -12.79 6.30 -17.06
C LEU A 216 -12.83 4.79 -16.78
N LEU A 217 -13.85 4.05 -17.22
CA LEU A 217 -14.00 2.61 -16.95
C LEU A 217 -12.79 1.76 -17.35
N PRO A 218 -12.17 1.92 -18.53
CA PRO A 218 -10.95 1.18 -18.87
C PRO A 218 -9.79 1.45 -17.92
N VAL A 219 -9.62 2.70 -17.50
CA VAL A 219 -8.57 3.10 -16.53
C VAL A 219 -8.82 2.43 -15.17
N LEU A 220 -10.07 2.41 -14.69
CA LEU A 220 -10.43 1.74 -13.45
C LEU A 220 -10.25 0.22 -13.55
N ALA A 221 -10.61 -0.40 -14.69
CA ALA A 221 -10.42 -1.84 -14.91
C ALA A 221 -8.93 -2.22 -14.88
N VAL A 222 -8.07 -1.48 -15.59
CA VAL A 222 -6.61 -1.66 -15.53
C VAL A 222 -6.11 -1.44 -14.11
N SER A 223 -6.66 -0.47 -13.40
CA SER A 223 -6.26 -0.17 -12.01
C SER A 223 -6.64 -1.30 -11.05
N VAL A 224 -7.80 -1.93 -11.19
CA VAL A 224 -8.16 -3.10 -10.38
C VAL A 224 -7.20 -4.26 -10.63
N ILE A 225 -6.84 -4.54 -11.87
CA ILE A 225 -5.90 -5.61 -12.22
C ILE A 225 -4.52 -5.30 -11.64
N ALA A 226 -3.99 -4.10 -11.90
CA ALA A 226 -2.67 -3.69 -11.41
C ALA A 226 -2.58 -3.70 -9.88
N THR A 227 -3.57 -3.10 -9.20
CA THR A 227 -3.63 -3.12 -7.72
C THR A 227 -3.87 -4.52 -7.17
N GLY A 228 -4.57 -5.39 -7.93
CA GLY A 228 -4.73 -6.80 -7.62
C GLY A 228 -3.39 -7.54 -7.62
N ILE A 229 -2.56 -7.35 -8.65
CA ILE A 229 -1.21 -7.93 -8.72
C ILE A 229 -0.35 -7.41 -7.56
N LEU A 230 -0.42 -6.12 -7.24
CA LEU A 230 0.29 -5.54 -6.09
C LEU A 230 -0.15 -6.19 -4.77
N ALA A 231 -1.44 -6.40 -4.58
CA ALA A 231 -1.97 -7.05 -3.38
C ALA A 231 -1.58 -8.54 -3.31
N LEU A 232 -1.54 -9.26 -4.44
CA LEU A 232 -1.02 -10.64 -4.51
C LEU A 232 0.46 -10.71 -4.15
N GLN A 233 1.27 -9.75 -4.60
CA GLN A 233 2.69 -9.70 -4.24
C GLN A 233 2.90 -9.53 -2.73
N GLN A 234 2.00 -8.84 -2.04
CA GLN A 234 2.07 -8.62 -0.60
C GLN A 234 1.54 -9.83 0.21
N SER A 235 0.53 -10.52 -0.29
CA SER A 235 -0.18 -11.56 0.45
C SER A 235 0.15 -12.98 0.02
N ALA A 236 0.17 -13.25 -1.28
CA ALA A 236 0.28 -14.59 -1.84
C ALA A 236 1.71 -14.95 -2.29
N LEU A 237 2.50 -13.98 -2.80
CA LEU A 237 3.87 -14.26 -3.24
C LEU A 237 4.75 -14.85 -2.13
N PRO A 238 4.77 -14.32 -0.89
CA PRO A 238 5.55 -14.91 0.19
C PRO A 238 5.20 -16.38 0.42
N LEU A 239 3.91 -16.71 0.39
CA LEU A 239 3.39 -18.06 0.60
C LEU A 239 3.73 -18.99 -0.57
N ASP A 240 3.54 -18.55 -1.82
CA ASP A 240 3.90 -19.32 -3.02
C ASP A 240 5.41 -19.66 -3.05
N LEU A 241 6.26 -18.75 -2.60
CA LEU A 241 7.71 -18.99 -2.56
C LEU A 241 8.08 -20.06 -1.53
N VAL A 242 7.47 -20.08 -0.35
CA VAL A 242 7.77 -21.07 0.70
C VAL A 242 7.04 -22.40 0.50
N GLN A 243 5.88 -22.42 -0.15
CA GLN A 243 5.21 -23.66 -0.52
C GLN A 243 5.92 -24.39 -1.67
N GLY A 244 6.57 -23.62 -2.55
CA GLY A 244 7.20 -24.15 -3.76
C GLY A 244 6.25 -24.18 -4.96
N GLY A 245 6.73 -24.72 -6.08
CA GLY A 245 5.97 -24.89 -7.32
C GLY A 245 5.77 -26.38 -7.65
N LEU A 246 5.25 -26.69 -8.85
CA LEU A 246 5.16 -28.06 -9.34
C LEU A 246 6.54 -28.75 -9.40
N GLN A 247 7.55 -28.03 -9.86
CA GLN A 247 8.95 -28.50 -9.94
C GLN A 247 9.89 -27.60 -9.11
N ARG A 248 9.51 -26.33 -8.88
CA ARG A 248 10.32 -25.41 -8.07
C ARG A 248 10.37 -25.90 -6.62
N PRO A 249 11.58 -26.08 -6.06
CA PRO A 249 11.70 -26.42 -4.65
C PRO A 249 11.17 -25.28 -3.78
N ALA A 250 10.65 -25.63 -2.61
CA ALA A 250 10.24 -24.68 -1.59
C ALA A 250 11.45 -23.86 -1.12
N LEU A 251 11.26 -22.56 -0.97
CA LEU A 251 12.28 -21.66 -0.45
C LEU A 251 12.17 -21.53 1.07
N SER A 252 13.29 -21.27 1.73
CA SER A 252 13.22 -20.90 3.15
C SER A 252 12.57 -19.51 3.34
N GLU A 253 12.05 -19.25 4.54
CA GLU A 253 11.45 -17.95 4.89
C GLU A 253 12.43 -16.79 4.69
N SER A 254 13.71 -17.02 5.00
CA SER A 254 14.77 -16.01 4.78
C SER A 254 15.04 -15.74 3.30
N GLN A 255 14.98 -16.77 2.44
CA GLN A 255 15.12 -16.60 1.00
C GLN A 255 13.92 -15.85 0.41
N SER A 256 12.70 -16.24 0.81
CA SER A 256 11.46 -15.56 0.40
C SER A 256 11.46 -14.09 0.80
N SER A 257 11.75 -13.79 2.07
CA SER A 257 11.82 -12.41 2.56
C SER A 257 12.93 -11.60 1.91
N GLY A 258 14.09 -12.24 1.61
CA GLY A 258 15.18 -11.62 0.87
C GLY A 258 14.79 -11.20 -0.56
N LEU A 259 14.03 -12.05 -1.28
CA LEU A 259 13.51 -11.74 -2.61
C LEU A 259 12.52 -10.57 -2.59
N ILE A 260 11.63 -10.53 -1.58
CA ILE A 260 10.70 -9.41 -1.37
C ILE A 260 11.47 -8.11 -1.09
N ALA A 261 12.45 -8.16 -0.20
CA ALA A 261 13.29 -7.00 0.09
C ALA A 261 14.07 -6.52 -1.15
N LEU A 262 14.57 -7.45 -1.97
CA LEU A 262 15.23 -7.13 -3.24
C LEU A 262 14.26 -6.44 -4.20
N GLN A 263 13.03 -6.94 -4.35
CA GLN A 263 12.00 -6.32 -5.19
C GLN A 263 11.68 -4.89 -4.75
N LEU A 264 11.47 -4.69 -3.45
CA LEU A 264 11.20 -3.35 -2.90
C LEU A 264 12.39 -2.41 -3.06
N SER A 265 13.62 -2.92 -2.93
CA SER A 265 14.84 -2.15 -3.19
C SER A 265 14.93 -1.71 -4.65
N LEU A 266 14.61 -2.62 -5.58
CA LEU A 266 14.51 -2.30 -7.02
C LEU A 266 13.43 -1.23 -7.28
N LEU A 267 12.27 -1.37 -6.64
CA LEU A 267 11.20 -0.37 -6.75
C LEU A 267 11.67 1.01 -6.30
N VAL A 268 12.30 1.11 -5.13
CA VAL A 268 12.83 2.39 -4.60
C VAL A 268 13.85 3.01 -5.56
N ILE A 269 14.76 2.20 -6.11
CA ILE A 269 15.77 2.65 -7.07
C ILE A 269 15.12 3.12 -8.38
N LEU A 270 14.14 2.38 -8.89
CA LEU A 270 13.46 2.66 -10.15
C LEU A 270 12.43 3.80 -10.07
N GLN A 271 11.86 4.05 -8.90
CA GLN A 271 10.75 5.00 -8.71
C GLN A 271 11.05 6.38 -9.32
N TRP A 272 12.22 6.94 -8.99
CA TRP A 272 12.60 8.26 -9.49
C TRP A 272 12.97 8.28 -10.98
N PRO A 273 13.85 7.40 -11.49
CA PRO A 273 14.20 7.37 -12.91
C PRO A 273 12.99 7.12 -13.82
N VAL A 274 12.14 6.17 -13.43
CA VAL A 274 10.94 5.81 -14.21
C VAL A 274 9.92 6.95 -14.20
N GLY A 275 9.64 7.53 -13.04
CA GLY A 275 8.73 8.67 -12.93
C GLY A 275 9.21 9.86 -13.77
N ARG A 276 10.52 10.16 -13.76
CA ARG A 276 11.08 11.22 -14.61
C ARG A 276 11.01 10.89 -16.10
N TRP A 277 11.28 9.65 -16.47
CA TRP A 277 11.23 9.20 -17.88
C TRP A 277 9.80 9.24 -18.44
N LEU A 278 8.79 8.94 -17.60
CA LEU A 278 7.38 8.95 -18.00
C LEU A 278 6.76 10.34 -17.98
N ALA A 279 7.30 11.29 -17.21
CA ALA A 279 6.75 12.65 -17.12
C ALA A 279 6.63 13.40 -18.47
N ASP A 280 7.49 13.04 -19.45
CA ASP A 280 7.49 13.61 -20.80
C ASP A 280 6.76 12.69 -21.82
N ARG A 281 6.02 11.68 -21.38
CA ARG A 281 5.35 10.69 -22.21
C ARG A 281 3.83 10.74 -22.01
N SER A 282 3.08 10.20 -22.98
CA SER A 282 1.63 10.08 -22.84
C SER A 282 1.25 9.11 -21.72
N VAL A 283 0.15 9.39 -21.05
CA VAL A 283 -0.42 8.53 -19.99
C VAL A 283 -0.66 7.11 -20.51
N MET A 284 -1.16 6.97 -21.74
CA MET A 284 -1.37 5.67 -22.40
C MET A 284 -0.07 4.87 -22.51
N PHE A 285 1.06 5.53 -22.85
CA PHE A 285 2.36 4.88 -22.91
C PHE A 285 2.79 4.37 -21.53
N GLY A 286 2.64 5.18 -20.47
CA GLY A 286 3.00 4.79 -19.11
C GLY A 286 2.15 3.63 -18.58
N LEU A 287 0.83 3.64 -18.84
CA LEU A 287 -0.05 2.51 -18.52
C LEU A 287 0.34 1.25 -19.29
N SER A 288 0.69 1.37 -20.58
CA SER A 288 1.14 0.24 -21.40
C SER A 288 2.44 -0.38 -20.86
N VAL A 289 3.41 0.45 -20.44
CA VAL A 289 4.65 -0.02 -19.78
C VAL A 289 4.32 -0.76 -18.50
N SER A 290 3.38 -0.24 -17.72
CA SER A 290 2.95 -0.86 -16.47
C SER A 290 2.29 -2.22 -16.71
N VAL A 291 1.30 -2.28 -17.60
CA VAL A 291 0.59 -3.53 -17.94
C VAL A 291 1.57 -4.56 -18.53
N ALA A 292 2.44 -4.17 -19.45
CA ALA A 292 3.44 -5.06 -20.03
C ALA A 292 4.39 -5.62 -18.95
N GLY A 293 4.88 -4.76 -18.06
CA GLY A 293 5.77 -5.19 -16.97
C GLY A 293 5.08 -6.16 -16.00
N PHE A 294 3.83 -5.89 -15.61
CA PHE A 294 3.05 -6.82 -14.79
C PHE A 294 2.78 -8.15 -15.52
N SER A 295 2.43 -8.10 -16.80
CA SER A 295 2.19 -9.31 -17.59
C SER A 295 3.45 -10.17 -17.71
N VAL A 296 4.59 -9.57 -18.07
CA VAL A 296 5.87 -10.29 -18.16
C VAL A 296 6.27 -10.88 -16.81
N GLY A 297 6.17 -10.09 -15.75
CA GLY A 297 6.48 -10.53 -14.40
C GLY A 297 5.59 -11.68 -13.93
N SER A 298 4.27 -11.60 -14.16
CA SER A 298 3.32 -12.66 -13.82
C SER A 298 3.60 -13.96 -14.61
N VAL A 299 3.86 -13.85 -15.91
CA VAL A 299 4.24 -15.02 -16.72
C VAL A 299 5.52 -15.67 -16.20
N LEU A 300 6.54 -14.89 -15.85
CA LEU A 300 7.77 -15.41 -15.27
C LEU A 300 7.54 -16.09 -13.92
N LEU A 301 6.69 -15.54 -13.06
CA LEU A 301 6.31 -16.17 -11.79
C LEU A 301 5.54 -17.47 -12.03
N ALA A 302 4.60 -17.51 -12.97
CA ALA A 302 3.90 -18.74 -13.37
C ALA A 302 4.89 -19.81 -13.87
N LEU A 303 5.79 -19.45 -14.79
CA LEU A 303 6.83 -20.34 -15.33
C LEU A 303 7.80 -20.83 -14.24
N SER A 304 8.03 -20.04 -13.19
CA SER A 304 8.87 -20.46 -12.07
C SER A 304 8.35 -21.74 -11.41
N SER A 305 7.04 -21.96 -11.39
CA SER A 305 6.44 -23.16 -10.80
C SER A 305 6.70 -24.44 -11.62
N LEU A 306 7.07 -24.31 -12.90
CA LEU A 306 7.26 -25.42 -13.85
C LEU A 306 8.72 -25.87 -14.00
N SER A 307 9.65 -25.29 -13.27
CA SER A 307 11.09 -25.55 -13.46
C SER A 307 11.80 -25.82 -12.14
N ASP A 308 12.68 -26.82 -12.11
CA ASP A 308 13.61 -27.06 -10.99
C ASP A 308 14.52 -25.86 -10.70
N HIS A 309 14.81 -25.07 -11.74
CA HIS A 309 15.54 -23.81 -11.64
C HIS A 309 14.61 -22.59 -11.50
N GLY A 310 13.41 -22.78 -10.95
CA GLY A 310 12.38 -21.74 -10.83
C GLY A 310 12.84 -20.47 -10.14
N LEU A 311 13.85 -20.53 -9.28
CA LEU A 311 14.42 -19.33 -8.63
C LEU A 311 14.95 -18.31 -9.65
N HIS A 312 15.53 -18.75 -10.77
CA HIS A 312 16.00 -17.82 -11.81
C HIS A 312 14.83 -17.05 -12.46
N PHE A 313 13.69 -17.73 -12.67
CA PHE A 313 12.48 -17.07 -13.17
C PHE A 313 11.90 -16.09 -12.16
N VAL A 314 11.91 -16.43 -10.86
CA VAL A 314 11.51 -15.50 -9.80
C VAL A 314 12.40 -14.26 -9.81
N LEU A 315 13.72 -14.43 -9.82
CA LEU A 315 14.67 -13.30 -9.89
C LEU A 315 14.47 -12.45 -11.16
N ALA A 316 14.24 -13.10 -12.31
CA ALA A 316 13.96 -12.39 -13.57
C ALA A 316 12.62 -11.62 -13.52
N ALA A 317 11.63 -12.09 -12.75
CA ALA A 317 10.33 -11.43 -12.59
C ALA A 317 10.41 -10.15 -11.76
N LEU A 318 11.39 -10.04 -10.83
CA LEU A 318 11.48 -8.88 -9.92
C LEU A 318 11.65 -7.56 -10.68
N MET A 319 12.45 -7.56 -11.74
CA MET A 319 12.75 -6.33 -12.50
C MET A 319 11.51 -5.79 -13.25
N PRO A 320 10.80 -6.58 -14.10
CA PRO A 320 9.59 -6.10 -14.77
C PRO A 320 8.48 -5.74 -13.77
N MET A 321 8.34 -6.47 -12.66
CA MET A 321 7.39 -6.15 -11.60
C MET A 321 7.70 -4.82 -10.92
N ALA A 322 8.96 -4.56 -10.56
CA ALA A 322 9.36 -3.29 -9.95
C ALA A 322 9.19 -2.11 -10.93
N LEU A 323 9.52 -2.30 -12.22
CA LEU A 323 9.30 -1.32 -13.27
C LEU A 323 7.79 -1.00 -13.43
N ALA A 324 6.96 -2.03 -13.47
CA ALA A 324 5.51 -1.88 -13.59
C ALA A 324 4.92 -1.09 -12.41
N GLN A 325 5.34 -1.40 -11.18
CA GLN A 325 4.93 -0.68 -9.98
C GLN A 325 5.36 0.79 -10.02
N ALA A 326 6.62 1.06 -10.39
CA ALA A 326 7.15 2.41 -10.47
C ALA A 326 6.41 3.27 -11.53
N ALA A 327 5.97 2.63 -12.62
CA ALA A 327 5.23 3.29 -13.69
C ALA A 327 3.75 3.48 -13.36
N PHE A 328 3.11 2.52 -12.68
CA PHE A 328 1.66 2.46 -12.52
C PHE A 328 1.09 3.65 -11.75
N LEU A 329 1.53 3.86 -10.51
CA LEU A 329 0.88 4.84 -9.61
C LEU A 329 0.83 6.26 -10.16
N PRO A 330 1.95 6.86 -10.62
CA PRO A 330 1.90 8.21 -11.17
C PRO A 330 1.04 8.29 -12.42
N THR A 331 1.15 7.32 -13.32
CA THR A 331 0.44 7.31 -14.60
C THR A 331 -1.06 7.06 -14.43
N ALA A 332 -1.45 6.13 -13.58
CA ALA A 332 -2.86 5.83 -13.33
C ALA A 332 -3.59 7.02 -12.68
N THR A 333 -2.92 7.71 -11.76
CA THR A 333 -3.49 8.93 -11.14
C THR A 333 -3.68 10.04 -12.18
N GLU A 334 -2.71 10.24 -13.06
CA GLU A 334 -2.79 11.22 -14.13
C GLU A 334 -3.87 10.85 -15.15
N ALA A 335 -3.99 9.57 -15.53
CA ALA A 335 -5.06 9.06 -16.39
C ALA A 335 -6.45 9.37 -15.84
N VAL A 336 -6.66 9.16 -14.54
CA VAL A 336 -7.94 9.48 -13.90
C VAL A 336 -8.26 10.97 -14.00
N ILE A 337 -7.26 11.84 -13.87
CA ILE A 337 -7.44 13.30 -13.97
C ILE A 337 -7.71 13.73 -15.41
N GLU A 338 -7.00 13.16 -16.40
CA GLU A 338 -7.15 13.50 -17.82
C GLU A 338 -8.52 13.06 -18.38
N GLU A 339 -8.95 11.84 -18.05
CA GLU A 339 -10.22 11.27 -18.54
C GLU A 339 -11.45 11.81 -17.80
N THR A 340 -11.26 12.68 -16.77
CA THR A 340 -12.37 13.16 -15.95
C THR A 340 -12.55 14.66 -16.05
N PRO A 341 -13.77 15.15 -16.35
CA PRO A 341 -14.09 16.57 -16.31
C PRO A 341 -13.78 17.21 -14.95
N PRO A 342 -13.35 18.48 -14.88
CA PRO A 342 -12.93 19.14 -13.64
C PRO A 342 -13.92 19.01 -12.47
N GLY A 343 -15.24 19.10 -12.77
CA GLY A 343 -16.29 19.01 -11.75
C GLY A 343 -16.49 17.61 -11.13
N HIS A 344 -15.90 16.55 -11.72
CA HIS A 344 -16.08 15.15 -11.27
C HIS A 344 -14.78 14.50 -10.79
N ARG A 345 -13.64 15.20 -10.80
CA ARG A 345 -12.32 14.66 -10.44
C ARG A 345 -12.27 14.09 -9.03
N GLY A 346 -12.97 14.70 -8.07
CA GLY A 346 -13.05 14.18 -6.70
C GLY A 346 -13.70 12.80 -6.64
N LEU A 347 -14.84 12.61 -7.32
CA LEU A 347 -15.53 11.32 -7.40
C LEU A 347 -14.69 10.29 -8.17
N ALA A 348 -14.04 10.66 -9.25
CA ALA A 348 -13.17 9.79 -10.03
C ALA A 348 -11.97 9.29 -9.20
N MET A 349 -11.34 10.16 -8.43
CA MET A 349 -10.27 9.78 -7.49
C MET A 349 -10.78 8.89 -6.36
N ALA A 350 -12.00 9.09 -5.89
CA ALA A 350 -12.63 8.19 -4.93
C ALA A 350 -12.85 6.79 -5.53
N LEU A 351 -13.37 6.70 -6.76
CA LEU A 351 -13.52 5.43 -7.49
C LEU A 351 -12.16 4.73 -7.73
N PHE A 352 -11.14 5.49 -8.12
CA PHE A 352 -9.78 4.95 -8.24
C PHE A 352 -9.26 4.39 -6.91
N SER A 353 -9.51 5.08 -5.81
CA SER A 353 -9.17 4.59 -4.46
C SER A 353 -9.90 3.29 -4.10
N GLN A 354 -11.12 3.07 -4.61
CA GLN A 354 -11.84 1.81 -4.39
C GLN A 354 -11.18 0.62 -5.11
N CYS A 355 -10.44 0.84 -6.20
CA CYS A 355 -9.69 -0.24 -6.85
C CYS A 355 -8.69 -0.89 -5.87
N PHE A 356 -8.00 -0.08 -5.06
CA PHE A 356 -7.10 -0.59 -4.02
C PHE A 356 -7.86 -1.34 -2.92
N ALA A 357 -9.00 -0.84 -2.48
CA ALA A 357 -9.80 -1.48 -1.44
C ALA A 357 -10.33 -2.85 -1.90
N ILE A 358 -10.86 -2.92 -3.12
CA ILE A 358 -11.33 -4.16 -3.73
C ILE A 358 -10.18 -5.17 -3.86
N SER A 359 -9.04 -4.73 -4.36
CA SER A 359 -7.86 -5.57 -4.56
C SER A 359 -7.27 -6.06 -3.23
N ALA A 360 -7.16 -5.20 -2.22
CA ALA A 360 -6.66 -5.58 -0.90
C ALA A 360 -7.56 -6.61 -0.19
N MET A 361 -8.85 -6.65 -0.52
CA MET A 361 -9.78 -7.65 -0.02
C MET A 361 -9.78 -8.92 -0.88
N ALA A 362 -9.91 -8.78 -2.19
CA ALA A 362 -10.10 -9.90 -3.11
C ALA A 362 -8.82 -10.72 -3.34
N ALA A 363 -7.67 -10.06 -3.49
CA ALA A 363 -6.41 -10.72 -3.83
C ALA A 363 -5.94 -11.74 -2.76
N PRO A 364 -5.93 -11.42 -1.45
CA PRO A 364 -5.57 -12.41 -0.43
C PRO A 364 -6.55 -13.59 -0.36
N LEU A 365 -7.85 -13.34 -0.54
CA LEU A 365 -8.87 -14.41 -0.56
C LEU A 365 -8.68 -15.35 -1.74
N ILE A 366 -8.54 -14.80 -2.95
CA ILE A 366 -8.36 -15.58 -4.16
C ILE A 366 -7.01 -16.29 -4.12
N GLY A 367 -5.93 -15.56 -3.76
CA GLY A 367 -4.59 -16.09 -3.67
C GLY A 367 -4.47 -17.24 -2.68
N GLY A 368 -5.00 -17.05 -1.46
CA GLY A 368 -5.01 -18.08 -0.43
C GLY A 368 -5.78 -19.34 -0.86
N ALA A 369 -7.00 -19.15 -1.41
CA ALA A 369 -7.83 -20.26 -1.87
C ALA A 369 -7.19 -21.05 -3.04
N LEU A 370 -6.53 -20.36 -3.98
CA LEU A 370 -5.84 -21.02 -5.09
C LEU A 370 -4.61 -21.78 -4.61
N LEU A 371 -3.79 -21.19 -3.74
CA LEU A 371 -2.61 -21.85 -3.18
C LEU A 371 -2.98 -23.09 -2.38
N ASP A 372 -4.03 -23.05 -1.54
CA ASP A 372 -4.48 -24.21 -0.77
C ASP A 372 -5.01 -25.34 -1.66
N ARG A 373 -5.72 -24.99 -2.76
CA ARG A 373 -6.30 -26.00 -3.68
C ARG A 373 -5.27 -26.64 -4.58
N GLN A 374 -4.27 -25.89 -5.02
CA GLN A 374 -3.31 -26.34 -6.03
C GLN A 374 -1.97 -26.74 -5.42
N GLY A 375 -1.63 -26.20 -4.26
CA GLY A 375 -0.31 -26.36 -3.63
C GLY A 375 0.82 -25.64 -4.37
N HIS A 376 0.50 -24.80 -5.35
CA HIS A 376 1.47 -24.02 -6.14
C HIS A 376 0.83 -22.79 -6.79
N GLY A 377 1.64 -21.80 -7.18
CA GLY A 377 1.19 -20.53 -7.73
C GLY A 377 1.00 -20.46 -9.26
N LEU A 378 1.01 -21.60 -9.98
CA LEU A 378 0.96 -21.60 -11.46
C LEU A 378 -0.25 -20.84 -12.04
N LEU A 379 -1.45 -21.07 -11.50
CA LEU A 379 -2.67 -20.40 -11.96
C LEU A 379 -2.98 -19.11 -11.22
N LEU A 380 -2.15 -18.75 -10.25
CA LEU A 380 -2.28 -17.53 -9.49
C LEU A 380 -1.71 -16.33 -10.28
N TRP A 381 -0.59 -16.59 -10.96
CA TRP A 381 0.15 -15.59 -11.73
C TRP A 381 -0.21 -15.61 -13.20
#